data_cc427ce34e96eab1adbda6a79049b349
#
_entry.id   cc427ce34e96eab1adbda6a79049b349
#
_cell.length_a   1.000
_cell.length_b   1.000
_cell.length_c   1.000
_cell.angle_alpha   90.00
_cell.angle_beta   90.00
_cell.angle_gamma   90.00
#
_symmetry.space_group_name_H-M   'P 1'
#
loop_
_entity.id
_entity.type
_entity.pdbx_description
1 polymer ?
#
loop_
_entity_poly.entity_id
_entity_poly.type
_entity_poly.pdbx_seq_one_letter_code
_entity_poly.pdbx_strand_id
1 'polypeptide(L)'
;TGMVERRKGGESGVKWLQAYRGDAFWQALSDGVWSRELMDAGLSRSHTLSQARPGFNNVFPTVGEMKQLCKDPVAYVYEHIDGLQSTMLMMSGLVEDFNFAAHIKGRDEPLSTQMYLPMPAARTTLANFFSPLVNNVEKMFLTGKPTYPVERTLLTSGLVIAGVDSMHQGQVKIETSHLEAVQYQ
;
A
#
# COMPACT_ATOMS: atom_id res chain seq x y z
N THR A 1 -5.22 -0.06 -2.60
CA THR A 1 -6.62 -0.23 -2.15
C THR A 1 -7.45 -1.08 -3.11
N GLY A 2 -7.48 -0.81 -4.41
CA GLY A 2 -8.39 -1.45 -5.37
C GLY A 2 -8.44 -2.99 -5.38
N MET A 3 -7.38 -3.68 -4.97
CA MET A 3 -7.37 -5.15 -4.83
C MET A 3 -8.06 -5.62 -3.56
N VAL A 4 -8.01 -4.83 -2.50
CA VAL A 4 -8.53 -5.14 -1.17
C VAL A 4 -10.01 -4.77 -1.07
N GLU A 5 -10.39 -3.62 -1.59
CA GLU A 5 -11.74 -3.07 -1.53
C GLU A 5 -12.79 -3.89 -2.30
N ARG A 6 -12.36 -4.53 -3.40
CA ARG A 6 -13.24 -5.31 -4.28
C ARG A 6 -13.18 -6.82 -4.02
N ARG A 7 -12.76 -7.23 -2.85
CA ARG A 7 -12.74 -8.65 -2.50
C ARG A 7 -14.16 -9.18 -2.37
N LYS A 8 -14.37 -10.41 -2.84
CA LYS A 8 -15.69 -11.05 -2.78
C LYS A 8 -16.16 -11.18 -1.33
N GLY A 9 -17.33 -10.63 -1.02
CA GLY A 9 -17.93 -10.65 0.31
C GLY A 9 -17.20 -9.74 1.32
N GLY A 10 -16.34 -8.83 0.85
CA GLY A 10 -15.70 -7.85 1.68
C GLY A 10 -16.43 -6.52 1.72
N GLU A 11 -16.12 -5.73 2.71
CA GLU A 11 -16.66 -4.40 2.96
C GLU A 11 -15.59 -3.34 2.73
N SER A 12 -15.90 -2.27 2.01
CA SER A 12 -14.92 -1.21 1.72
C SER A 12 -14.70 -0.25 2.88
N GLY A 13 -15.72 -0.01 3.70
CA GLY A 13 -15.67 0.92 4.83
C GLY A 13 -14.52 0.63 5.79
N VAL A 14 -13.99 1.66 6.44
CA VAL A 14 -12.83 1.58 7.35
C VAL A 14 -13.18 2.14 8.70
N LYS A 15 -12.87 1.40 9.77
CA LYS A 15 -13.14 1.76 11.15
C LYS A 15 -12.10 2.72 11.73
N TRP A 16 -10.84 2.42 11.48
CA TRP A 16 -9.72 3.19 12.04
C TRP A 16 -8.47 3.08 11.17
N LEU A 17 -7.57 4.04 11.35
CA LEU A 17 -6.23 4.03 10.78
C LEU A 17 -5.22 4.49 11.82
N GLN A 18 -4.02 3.90 11.80
CA GLN A 18 -2.87 4.34 12.59
C GLN A 18 -1.60 4.35 11.74
N ALA A 19 -0.81 5.41 11.90
CA ALA A 19 0.49 5.53 11.27
C ALA A 19 1.60 5.10 12.24
N TYR A 20 2.70 4.55 11.69
CA TYR A 20 3.94 4.23 12.40
C TYR A 20 5.12 4.72 11.56
N ARG A 21 6.03 5.49 12.14
CA ARG A 21 7.16 6.07 11.41
C ARG A 21 8.48 5.89 12.17
N GLY A 22 9.58 5.72 11.41
CA GLY A 22 10.91 5.63 11.98
C GLY A 22 11.07 4.44 12.93
N ASP A 23 11.51 4.69 14.16
CA ASP A 23 11.70 3.61 15.15
C ASP A 23 10.39 2.91 15.52
N ALA A 24 9.27 3.63 15.56
CA ALA A 24 7.96 3.05 15.83
C ALA A 24 7.53 2.06 14.72
N PHE A 25 7.92 2.28 13.47
CA PHE A 25 7.72 1.32 12.40
C PHE A 25 8.39 -0.02 12.71
N TRP A 26 9.66 0.01 13.08
CA TRP A 26 10.43 -1.21 13.35
C TRP A 26 9.96 -1.92 14.62
N GLN A 27 9.55 -1.15 15.63
CA GLN A 27 8.96 -1.71 16.84
C GLN A 27 7.63 -2.40 16.53
N ALA A 28 6.73 -1.75 15.78
CA ALA A 28 5.44 -2.31 15.38
C ALA A 28 5.61 -3.60 14.53
N LEU A 29 6.61 -3.65 13.65
CA LEU A 29 6.97 -4.88 12.94
C LEU A 29 7.38 -6.00 13.91
N SER A 30 8.22 -5.68 14.90
CA SER A 30 8.66 -6.64 15.92
C SER A 30 7.50 -7.14 16.79
N ASP A 31 6.55 -6.27 17.08
CA ASP A 31 5.36 -6.56 17.90
C ASP A 31 4.25 -7.31 17.11
N GLY A 32 4.48 -7.52 15.80
CA GLY A 32 3.54 -8.24 14.96
C GLY A 32 2.28 -7.45 14.60
N VAL A 33 2.34 -6.11 14.61
CA VAL A 33 1.22 -5.24 14.21
C VAL A 33 0.79 -5.53 12.77
N TRP A 34 1.72 -5.96 11.92
CA TRP A 34 1.42 -6.54 10.61
C TRP A 34 2.25 -7.79 10.34
N SER A 35 1.82 -8.60 9.38
CA SER A 35 2.50 -9.84 9.02
C SER A 35 3.87 -9.59 8.40
N ARG A 36 4.92 -10.09 9.05
CA ARG A 36 6.27 -10.12 8.50
C ARG A 36 6.34 -10.99 7.24
N GLU A 37 5.65 -12.11 7.24
CA GLU A 37 5.56 -13.01 6.09
C GLU A 37 4.99 -12.31 4.85
N LEU A 38 3.88 -11.57 5.00
CA LEU A 38 3.31 -10.80 3.89
C LEU A 38 4.23 -9.67 3.43
N MET A 39 4.91 -8.99 4.35
CA MET A 39 5.90 -7.98 4.00
C MET A 39 7.02 -8.60 3.16
N ASP A 40 7.59 -9.72 3.60
CA ASP A 40 8.68 -10.40 2.89
C ASP A 40 8.20 -10.96 1.54
N ALA A 41 6.99 -11.53 1.47
CA ALA A 41 6.38 -11.99 0.22
C ALA A 41 6.18 -10.84 -0.79
N GLY A 42 5.75 -9.66 -0.33
CA GLY A 42 5.66 -8.46 -1.16
C GLY A 42 7.03 -7.98 -1.64
N LEU A 43 7.98 -7.82 -0.72
CA LEU A 43 9.34 -7.39 -1.04
C LEU A 43 10.06 -8.35 -2.00
N SER A 44 9.80 -9.65 -1.92
CA SER A 44 10.38 -10.65 -2.83
C SER A 44 9.99 -10.44 -4.30
N ARG A 45 8.93 -9.67 -4.57
CA ARG A 45 8.49 -9.31 -5.92
C ARG A 45 9.12 -8.04 -6.46
N SER A 46 9.81 -7.28 -5.61
CA SER A 46 10.46 -6.04 -6.03
C SER A 46 11.67 -6.31 -6.92
N HIS A 47 11.71 -5.68 -8.07
CA HIS A 47 12.92 -5.68 -8.91
C HIS A 47 13.87 -4.52 -8.56
N THR A 48 13.44 -3.57 -7.74
CA THR A 48 14.30 -2.47 -7.28
C THR A 48 15.07 -2.81 -6.02
N LEU A 49 14.68 -3.85 -5.28
CA LEU A 49 15.33 -4.27 -4.04
C LEU A 49 16.84 -4.55 -4.22
N SER A 50 17.22 -5.16 -5.34
CA SER A 50 18.62 -5.44 -5.66
C SER A 50 19.43 -4.17 -5.98
N GLN A 51 18.77 -3.11 -6.47
CA GLN A 51 19.41 -1.84 -6.80
C GLN A 51 19.75 -1.04 -5.54
N ALA A 52 18.95 -1.17 -4.48
CA ALA A 52 19.23 -0.56 -3.19
C ALA A 52 20.48 -1.14 -2.49
N ARG A 53 20.97 -2.28 -2.94
CA ARG A 53 22.06 -3.05 -2.31
C ARG A 53 23.12 -3.45 -3.35
N PRO A 54 23.96 -2.53 -3.82
CA PRO A 54 25.05 -2.84 -4.76
C PRO A 54 25.95 -3.97 -4.21
N GLY A 55 26.25 -4.96 -5.03
CA GLY A 55 27.03 -6.15 -4.64
C GLY A 55 26.23 -7.23 -3.91
N PHE A 56 24.94 -7.09 -3.84
CA PHE A 56 24.04 -8.05 -3.23
C PHE A 56 23.86 -9.33 -4.07
N ASN A 57 24.10 -10.49 -3.46
CA ASN A 57 24.11 -11.79 -4.11
C ASN A 57 22.76 -12.51 -3.98
N ASN A 58 21.66 -11.93 -4.38
CA ASN A 58 20.31 -12.54 -4.38
C ASN A 58 19.80 -13.07 -3.01
N VAL A 59 20.43 -12.66 -1.91
CA VAL A 59 19.99 -13.02 -0.56
C VAL A 59 19.00 -11.96 -0.06
N PHE A 60 17.87 -12.39 0.46
CA PHE A 60 16.85 -11.48 0.99
C PHE A 60 17.43 -10.67 2.17
N PRO A 61 17.15 -9.34 2.26
CA PRO A 61 17.78 -8.49 3.28
C PRO A 61 17.32 -8.85 4.70
N THR A 62 18.26 -8.82 5.63
CA THR A 62 17.95 -8.86 7.05
C THR A 62 17.27 -7.57 7.50
N VAL A 63 16.57 -7.59 8.64
CA VAL A 63 15.97 -6.38 9.22
C VAL A 63 17.02 -5.30 9.49
N GLY A 64 18.23 -5.70 9.90
CA GLY A 64 19.35 -4.77 10.12
C GLY A 64 19.75 -4.03 8.84
N GLU A 65 19.83 -4.74 7.72
CA GLU A 65 20.11 -4.13 6.41
C GLU A 65 18.95 -3.26 5.93
N MET A 66 17.71 -3.70 6.14
CA MET A 66 16.53 -2.87 5.83
C MET A 66 16.57 -1.54 6.59
N LYS A 67 16.91 -1.56 7.88
CA LYS A 67 17.07 -0.34 8.71
C LYS A 67 18.19 0.58 8.20
N GLN A 68 19.26 0.02 7.65
CA GLN A 68 20.37 0.80 7.10
C GLN A 68 19.95 1.51 5.81
N LEU A 69 19.16 0.87 4.95
CA LEU A 69 18.72 1.39 3.67
C LEU A 69 17.50 2.32 3.79
N CYS A 70 16.52 1.91 4.57
CA CYS A 70 15.28 2.65 4.77
C CYS A 70 15.36 3.45 6.08
N LYS A 71 15.78 4.72 5.98
CA LYS A 71 16.03 5.57 7.15
C LYS A 71 14.77 6.12 7.81
N ASP A 72 13.71 6.28 7.05
CA ASP A 72 12.46 6.88 7.52
C ASP A 72 11.25 6.12 6.95
N PRO A 73 11.09 4.84 7.33
CA PRO A 73 9.95 4.05 6.89
C PRO A 73 8.65 4.55 7.51
N VAL A 74 7.56 4.41 6.77
CA VAL A 74 6.21 4.68 7.27
C VAL A 74 5.31 3.49 6.98
N ALA A 75 4.51 3.10 7.97
CA ALA A 75 3.40 2.17 7.81
C ALA A 75 2.09 2.88 8.12
N TYR A 76 1.05 2.59 7.33
CA TYR A 76 -0.33 2.94 7.63
C TYR A 76 -1.10 1.64 7.77
N VAL A 77 -1.54 1.36 8.99
CA VAL A 77 -2.35 0.19 9.33
C VAL A 77 -3.79 0.63 9.49
N TYR A 78 -4.71 -0.04 8.83
CA TYR A 78 -6.14 0.27 8.92
C TYR A 78 -6.99 -1.00 8.87
N GLU A 79 -8.16 -0.95 9.49
CA GLU A 79 -9.09 -2.06 9.57
C GLU A 79 -10.40 -1.72 8.88
N HIS A 80 -10.80 -2.58 7.95
CA HIS A 80 -12.11 -2.52 7.33
C HIS A 80 -13.22 -2.95 8.29
N ILE A 81 -14.46 -2.55 8.01
CA ILE A 81 -15.61 -2.88 8.89
C ILE A 81 -15.87 -4.39 9.00
N ASP A 82 -15.43 -5.19 8.05
CA ASP A 82 -15.49 -6.67 8.08
C ASP A 82 -14.32 -7.33 8.83
N GLY A 83 -13.45 -6.53 9.45
CA GLY A 83 -12.30 -7.01 10.24
C GLY A 83 -11.05 -7.32 9.43
N LEU A 84 -11.04 -7.07 8.11
CA LEU A 84 -9.79 -7.20 7.34
C LEU A 84 -8.85 -6.07 7.76
N GLN A 85 -7.68 -6.43 8.27
CA GLN A 85 -6.58 -5.48 8.47
C GLN A 85 -5.73 -5.38 7.21
N SER A 86 -5.47 -4.16 6.80
CA SER A 86 -4.60 -3.82 5.68
C SER A 86 -3.46 -2.94 6.15
N THR A 87 -2.29 -3.12 5.53
CA THR A 87 -1.12 -2.31 5.85
C THR A 87 -0.47 -1.81 4.57
N MET A 88 -0.24 -0.51 4.49
CA MET A 88 0.55 0.10 3.43
C MET A 88 1.92 0.47 4.00
N LEU A 89 2.98 -0.06 3.41
CA LEU A 89 4.35 0.20 3.80
C LEU A 89 5.03 1.11 2.78
N MET A 90 5.63 2.19 3.25
CA MET A 90 6.47 3.09 2.47
C MET A 90 7.93 2.91 2.93
N MET A 91 8.74 2.27 2.11
CA MET A 91 10.10 1.86 2.45
C MET A 91 11.11 2.46 1.46
N SER A 92 11.06 3.78 1.30
CA SER A 92 11.97 4.53 0.41
C SER A 92 13.43 4.30 0.80
N GLY A 93 14.29 4.10 -0.18
CA GLY A 93 15.68 3.71 -0.01
C GLY A 93 15.89 2.18 -0.01
N LEU A 94 14.83 1.39 0.22
CA LEU A 94 14.86 -0.05 0.09
C LEU A 94 14.20 -0.51 -1.22
N VAL A 95 13.01 0.02 -1.52
CA VAL A 95 12.25 -0.30 -2.73
C VAL A 95 11.65 0.98 -3.34
N GLU A 96 11.54 1.01 -4.68
CA GLU A 96 10.99 2.12 -5.46
C GLU A 96 9.86 1.67 -6.38
N ASP A 97 9.35 0.46 -6.18
CA ASP A 97 8.24 -0.12 -6.94
C ASP A 97 7.04 -0.44 -6.04
N PHE A 98 5.96 -0.91 -6.66
CA PHE A 98 4.71 -1.19 -5.98
C PHE A 98 4.47 -2.69 -5.93
N ASN A 99 4.47 -3.24 -4.74
CA ASN A 99 4.29 -4.67 -4.49
C ASN A 99 3.05 -4.90 -3.63
N PHE A 100 2.46 -6.07 -3.76
CA PHE A 100 1.29 -6.48 -3.01
C PHE A 100 1.45 -7.92 -2.52
N ALA A 101 1.02 -8.19 -1.31
CA ALA A 101 0.86 -9.54 -0.79
C ALA A 101 -0.40 -9.64 0.06
N ALA A 102 -1.04 -10.80 0.04
CA ALA A 102 -2.22 -11.09 0.85
C ALA A 102 -2.35 -12.59 1.12
N HIS A 103 -2.89 -12.94 2.28
CA HIS A 103 -3.43 -14.28 2.52
C HIS A 103 -4.81 -14.41 1.89
N ILE A 104 -4.98 -15.46 1.10
CA ILE A 104 -6.26 -15.79 0.46
C ILE A 104 -6.83 -17.02 1.15
N LYS A 105 -8.10 -16.97 1.56
CA LYS A 105 -8.76 -18.12 2.19
C LYS A 105 -8.66 -19.36 1.31
N GLY A 106 -8.22 -20.48 1.90
CA GLY A 106 -8.06 -21.75 1.20
C GLY A 106 -6.74 -21.88 0.41
N ARG A 107 -5.75 -20.99 0.66
CA ARG A 107 -4.39 -21.10 0.14
C ARG A 107 -3.41 -21.08 1.30
N ASP A 108 -2.45 -22.00 1.28
CA ASP A 108 -1.40 -22.08 2.30
C ASP A 108 -0.35 -20.98 2.07
N GLU A 109 -0.02 -20.69 0.82
CA GLU A 109 0.98 -19.70 0.44
C GLU A 109 0.37 -18.32 0.20
N PRO A 110 1.04 -17.23 0.60
CA PRO A 110 0.62 -15.87 0.28
C PRO A 110 0.53 -15.64 -1.23
N LEU A 111 -0.53 -14.98 -1.67
CA LEU A 111 -0.54 -14.35 -2.99
C LEU A 111 0.37 -13.13 -2.94
N SER A 112 1.38 -13.07 -3.80
CA SER A 112 2.22 -11.89 -3.94
C SER A 112 2.39 -11.52 -5.41
N THR A 113 2.43 -10.21 -5.69
CA THR A 113 2.58 -9.69 -7.05
C THR A 113 3.24 -8.33 -7.03
N GLN A 114 3.92 -8.00 -8.11
CA GLN A 114 4.35 -6.65 -8.40
C GLN A 114 3.31 -5.98 -9.30
N MET A 115 2.99 -4.73 -8.99
CA MET A 115 2.22 -3.88 -9.89
C MET A 115 3.18 -3.30 -10.92
N TYR A 116 3.09 -3.79 -12.16
CA TYR A 116 3.91 -3.27 -13.23
C TYR A 116 3.45 -1.86 -13.60
N LEU A 117 4.21 -0.88 -13.14
CA LEU A 117 4.12 0.49 -13.63
C LEU A 117 5.38 0.73 -14.48
N PRO A 118 5.24 0.94 -15.77
CA PRO A 118 6.39 1.28 -16.62
C PRO A 118 6.88 2.68 -16.26
N MET A 119 7.57 2.77 -15.13
CA MET A 119 8.20 4.01 -14.68
C MET A 119 9.29 4.39 -15.66
N PRO A 120 9.33 5.62 -16.15
CA PRO A 120 10.40 6.06 -17.00
C PRO A 120 11.71 5.97 -16.23
N ALA A 121 12.72 5.32 -16.82
CA ALA A 121 14.07 5.52 -16.33
C ALA A 121 14.39 7.02 -16.33
N ALA A 122 15.27 7.47 -15.46
CA ALA A 122 15.59 8.89 -15.25
C ALA A 122 15.93 9.72 -16.52
N ARG A 123 16.06 9.06 -17.67
CA ARG A 123 16.36 9.67 -18.96
C ARG A 123 15.29 9.46 -20.03
N THR A 124 14.16 8.84 -19.71
CA THR A 124 13.06 8.65 -20.65
C THR A 124 11.97 9.66 -20.39
N THR A 125 11.51 10.33 -21.44
CA THR A 125 10.40 11.30 -21.38
C THR A 125 9.03 10.64 -21.48
N LEU A 126 8.97 9.33 -21.49
CA LEU A 126 7.73 8.60 -21.72
C LEU A 126 7.03 8.29 -20.40
N ALA A 127 5.98 9.05 -20.12
CA ALA A 127 5.12 8.86 -18.98
C ALA A 127 4.00 7.83 -19.25
N ASN A 128 4.35 6.68 -19.83
CA ASN A 128 3.39 5.65 -20.26
C ASN A 128 2.50 5.14 -19.12
N PHE A 129 2.94 5.25 -17.85
CA PHE A 129 2.13 4.91 -16.69
C PHE A 129 0.94 5.85 -16.49
N PHE A 130 0.92 7.04 -17.09
CA PHE A 130 -0.24 7.92 -17.14
C PHE A 130 -1.23 7.58 -18.27
N SER A 131 -0.82 6.79 -19.27
CA SER A 131 -1.70 6.44 -20.40
C SER A 131 -3.02 5.80 -19.95
N PRO A 132 -3.06 4.86 -18.99
CA PRO A 132 -4.32 4.33 -18.48
C PRO A 132 -5.20 5.38 -17.82
N LEU A 133 -4.60 6.35 -17.10
CA LEU A 133 -5.35 7.46 -16.50
C LEU A 133 -5.97 8.34 -17.59
N VAL A 134 -5.18 8.75 -18.57
CA VAL A 134 -5.65 9.59 -19.69
C VAL A 134 -6.77 8.88 -20.46
N ASN A 135 -6.60 7.60 -20.76
CA ASN A 135 -7.64 6.79 -21.42
C ASN A 135 -8.95 6.73 -20.61
N ASN A 136 -8.86 6.61 -19.30
CA ASN A 136 -10.04 6.63 -18.42
C ASN A 136 -10.70 8.02 -18.39
N VAL A 137 -9.92 9.10 -18.39
CA VAL A 137 -10.41 10.47 -18.45
C VAL A 137 -11.14 10.71 -19.79
N GLU A 138 -10.52 10.34 -20.91
CA GLU A 138 -11.12 10.44 -22.24
C GLU A 138 -12.45 9.65 -22.32
N LYS A 139 -12.45 8.41 -21.85
CA LYS A 139 -13.65 7.59 -21.80
C LYS A 139 -14.76 8.23 -20.96
N MET A 140 -14.43 8.84 -19.83
CA MET A 140 -15.39 9.56 -19.01
C MET A 140 -16.01 10.74 -19.76
N PHE A 141 -15.22 11.54 -20.47
CA PHE A 141 -15.71 12.66 -21.28
C PHE A 141 -16.61 12.20 -22.44
N LEU A 142 -16.21 11.13 -23.14
CA LEU A 142 -16.98 10.60 -24.27
C LEU A 142 -18.29 9.94 -23.85
N THR A 143 -18.34 9.32 -22.68
CA THR A 143 -19.52 8.57 -22.24
C THR A 143 -20.41 9.32 -21.24
N GLY A 144 -19.91 10.40 -20.65
CA GLY A 144 -20.55 11.10 -19.53
C GLY A 144 -20.61 10.26 -18.25
N LYS A 145 -19.85 9.16 -18.15
CA LYS A 145 -19.89 8.26 -17.01
C LYS A 145 -18.50 8.10 -16.41
N PRO A 146 -18.36 8.17 -15.07
CA PRO A 146 -17.09 7.90 -14.41
C PRO A 146 -16.67 6.44 -14.61
N THR A 147 -15.38 6.17 -14.64
CA THR A 147 -14.81 4.82 -14.81
C THR A 147 -14.75 4.04 -13.50
N TYR A 148 -14.96 4.71 -12.37
CA TYR A 148 -15.12 4.13 -11.04
C TYR A 148 -16.04 5.03 -10.19
N PRO A 149 -16.72 4.50 -9.16
CA PRO A 149 -17.60 5.27 -8.32
C PRO A 149 -16.83 6.30 -7.49
N VAL A 150 -17.46 7.45 -7.23
CA VAL A 150 -16.86 8.56 -6.47
C VAL A 150 -16.56 8.17 -5.02
N GLU A 151 -17.28 7.21 -4.48
CA GLU A 151 -17.10 6.63 -3.15
C GLU A 151 -15.68 6.06 -2.98
N ARG A 152 -15.10 5.53 -4.05
CA ARG A 152 -13.69 5.08 -4.04
C ARG A 152 -12.75 6.25 -3.77
N THR A 153 -12.99 7.40 -4.37
CA THR A 153 -12.19 8.61 -4.13
C THR A 153 -12.41 9.12 -2.71
N LEU A 154 -13.63 9.11 -2.21
CA LEU A 154 -13.94 9.48 -0.83
C LEU A 154 -13.17 8.61 0.17
N LEU A 155 -13.20 7.28 -0.01
CA LEU A 155 -12.48 6.35 0.85
C LEU A 155 -10.97 6.59 0.82
N THR A 156 -10.38 6.66 -0.38
CA THR A 156 -8.92 6.81 -0.52
C THR A 156 -8.43 8.15 -0.02
N SER A 157 -9.15 9.25 -0.26
CA SER A 157 -8.82 10.58 0.26
C SER A 157 -8.98 10.64 1.78
N GLY A 158 -10.05 10.03 2.31
CA GLY A 158 -10.26 9.94 3.75
C GLY A 158 -9.16 9.16 4.47
N LEU A 159 -8.67 8.06 3.88
CA LEU A 159 -7.52 7.31 4.41
C LEU A 159 -6.24 8.17 4.41
N VAL A 160 -6.00 8.95 3.37
CA VAL A 160 -4.84 9.87 3.33
C VAL A 160 -4.95 10.90 4.45
N ILE A 161 -6.12 11.53 4.63
CA ILE A 161 -6.36 12.51 5.68
C ILE A 161 -6.13 11.87 7.06
N ALA A 162 -6.75 10.72 7.34
CA ALA A 162 -6.57 10.01 8.61
C ALA A 162 -5.11 9.63 8.86
N GLY A 163 -4.36 9.27 7.81
CA GLY A 163 -2.93 8.99 7.91
C GLY A 163 -2.11 10.22 8.29
N VAL A 164 -2.40 11.38 7.69
CA VAL A 164 -1.77 12.66 8.03
C VAL A 164 -2.13 13.06 9.47
N ASP A 165 -3.38 12.93 9.85
CA ASP A 165 -3.84 13.26 11.21
C ASP A 165 -3.16 12.36 12.25
N SER A 166 -3.08 11.05 12.00
CA SER A 166 -2.36 10.11 12.87
C SER A 166 -0.91 10.55 13.07
N MET A 167 -0.21 10.87 11.96
CA MET A 167 1.17 11.35 12.02
C MET A 167 1.30 12.65 12.79
N HIS A 168 0.43 13.62 12.55
CA HIS A 168 0.46 14.93 13.20
C HIS A 168 0.19 14.85 14.71
N GLN A 169 -0.70 13.94 15.12
CA GLN A 169 -1.05 13.73 16.52
C GLN A 169 -0.11 12.79 17.28
N GLY A 170 1.07 12.47 16.71
CA GLY A 170 2.06 11.61 17.35
C GLY A 170 1.83 10.12 17.12
N GLN A 171 1.33 9.76 15.95
CA GLN A 171 1.13 8.38 15.50
C GLN A 171 0.04 7.64 16.30
N VAL A 172 -0.97 8.38 16.73
CA VAL A 172 -2.12 7.80 17.45
C VAL A 172 -3.11 7.16 16.47
N LYS A 173 -3.89 6.23 16.97
CA LYS A 173 -5.02 5.64 16.25
C LYS A 173 -6.10 6.68 16.03
N ILE A 174 -6.55 6.82 14.78
CA ILE A 174 -7.64 7.71 14.35
C ILE A 174 -8.86 6.87 14.00
N GLU A 175 -9.96 7.10 14.70
CA GLU A 175 -11.26 6.51 14.35
C GLU A 175 -11.82 7.20 13.10
N THR A 176 -12.25 6.40 12.11
CA THR A 176 -12.71 6.89 10.81
C THR A 176 -14.20 6.60 10.59
N SER A 177 -15.04 6.92 11.58
CA SER A 177 -16.48 6.66 11.54
C SER A 177 -17.18 7.21 10.29
N HIS A 178 -16.68 8.31 9.73
CA HIS A 178 -17.16 8.89 8.46
C HIS A 178 -16.83 8.02 7.23
N LEU A 179 -15.92 7.07 7.34
CA LEU A 179 -15.55 6.13 6.27
C LEU A 179 -16.20 4.75 6.43
N GLU A 180 -16.81 4.45 7.58
CA GLU A 180 -17.44 3.14 7.83
C GLU A 180 -18.58 2.86 6.87
N ALA A 181 -19.38 3.87 6.54
CA ALA A 181 -20.53 3.76 5.63
C ALA A 181 -20.16 3.80 4.14
N VAL A 182 -18.89 3.99 3.80
CA VAL A 182 -18.45 4.10 2.40
C VAL A 182 -18.39 2.72 1.78
N GLN A 183 -19.38 2.42 0.95
CA GLN A 183 -19.51 1.16 0.22
C GLN A 183 -19.58 1.43 -1.28
N TYR A 184 -18.91 0.59 -2.08
CA TYR A 184 -18.99 0.60 -3.53
C TYR A 184 -18.60 -0.74 -4.13
N GLN A 185 -19.04 -1.01 -5.35
CA GLN A 185 -18.78 -2.23 -6.12
C GLN A 185 -18.09 -1.91 -7.44
#